data_977bdd847f6cde23445f946ea40a5a71
#
_entry.id   977bdd847f6cde23445f946ea40a5a71
#
_cell.length_a   1.000
_cell.length_b   1.000
_cell.length_c   1.000
_cell.angle_alpha   90.00
_cell.angle_beta   90.00
_cell.angle_gamma   90.00
#
_symmetry.space_group_name_H-M   'P 1'
#
loop_
_entity.id
_entity.type
_entity.pdbx_description
1 polymer ?
#
loop_
_entity_poly.entity_id
_entity_poly.type
_entity_poly.pdbx_seq_one_letter_code
_entity_poly.pdbx_strand_id
1 'polypeptide(L)'
;MELIYSGKVRDIYDAGNDRLVMVTSDRISAFDVVMDEVIPDKGRVLTATSAYWFDHLASVGDGSIGSHLISCDLADVPDGAEHPDWAGRVMLTRRAEMLPVEAIVRG
;
A
#
# COMPACT_ATOMS: atom_id res chain seq x y z
N MET A 1 10.09 8.96 -9.61
CA MET A 1 8.80 8.29 -9.92
C MET A 1 7.70 9.35 -10.07
N GLU A 2 6.73 9.09 -10.89
CA GLU A 2 5.60 9.98 -11.10
C GLU A 2 4.47 9.65 -10.13
N LEU A 3 3.93 10.66 -9.44
CA LEU A 3 2.72 10.50 -8.63
C LEU A 3 1.52 10.41 -9.58
N ILE A 4 0.81 9.29 -9.57
CA ILE A 4 -0.34 9.08 -10.44
C ILE A 4 -1.69 9.17 -9.72
N TYR A 5 -1.69 9.06 -8.40
CA TYR A 5 -2.92 9.18 -7.61
C TYR A 5 -2.58 9.55 -6.17
N SER A 6 -3.33 10.49 -5.63
CA SER A 6 -3.26 10.84 -4.21
C SER A 6 -4.65 10.69 -3.59
N GLY A 7 -4.80 9.67 -2.77
CA GLY A 7 -6.03 9.40 -2.05
C GLY A 7 -6.06 10.12 -0.70
N LYS A 8 -7.12 9.86 0.08
CA LYS A 8 -7.28 10.49 1.39
C LYS A 8 -6.18 10.13 2.37
N VAL A 9 -5.68 8.88 2.30
CA VAL A 9 -4.69 8.36 3.26
C VAL A 9 -3.49 7.71 2.58
N ARG A 10 -3.45 7.66 1.25
CA ARG A 10 -2.44 6.90 0.51
C ARG A 10 -2.11 7.58 -0.81
N ASP A 11 -0.84 7.54 -1.18
CA ASP A 11 -0.36 8.03 -2.45
C ASP A 11 0.18 6.87 -3.29
N ILE A 12 -0.02 6.94 -4.60
CA ILE A 12 0.40 5.89 -5.53
C ILE A 12 1.30 6.51 -6.60
N TYR A 13 2.47 5.92 -6.77
CA TYR A 13 3.48 6.33 -7.73
C TYR A 13 3.69 5.24 -8.78
N ASP A 14 4.03 5.66 -10.00
CA ASP A 14 4.45 4.74 -11.05
C ASP A 14 5.92 4.39 -10.86
N ALA A 15 6.21 3.12 -10.62
CA ALA A 15 7.57 2.62 -10.45
C ALA A 15 8.19 2.11 -11.74
N GLY A 16 7.46 2.13 -12.87
CA GLY A 16 7.91 1.57 -14.14
C GLY A 16 7.78 0.04 -14.18
N ASN A 17 7.92 -0.55 -15.36
CA ASN A 17 7.86 -2.00 -15.57
C ASN A 17 6.57 -2.65 -15.02
N ASP A 18 5.43 -1.99 -15.21
CA ASP A 18 4.13 -2.42 -14.71
C ASP A 18 4.09 -2.62 -13.18
N ARG A 19 4.80 -1.76 -12.45
CA ARG A 19 4.82 -1.77 -10.99
C ARG A 19 4.37 -0.43 -10.43
N LEU A 20 3.79 -0.49 -9.25
CA LEU A 20 3.35 0.68 -8.50
C LEU A 20 4.02 0.71 -7.13
N VAL A 21 4.25 1.91 -6.62
CA VAL A 21 4.63 2.10 -5.21
C VAL A 21 3.47 2.78 -4.50
N MET A 22 2.98 2.12 -3.46
CA MET A 22 1.93 2.67 -2.60
C MET A 22 2.57 3.14 -1.30
N VAL A 23 2.34 4.41 -0.96
CA VAL A 23 2.84 5.00 0.29
C VAL A 23 1.64 5.31 1.17
N THR A 24 1.57 4.68 2.32
CA THR A 24 0.48 4.87 3.27
C THR A 24 0.89 5.92 4.31
N SER A 25 0.11 6.98 4.41
CA SER A 25 0.35 8.06 5.35
C SER A 25 -0.29 7.78 6.71
N ASP A 26 -0.05 8.69 7.66
CA ASP A 26 -0.71 8.67 8.96
C ASP A 26 -2.00 9.50 8.99
N ARG A 27 -2.40 10.03 7.82
CA ARG A 27 -3.65 10.79 7.72
C ARG A 27 -4.85 9.91 8.02
N ILE A 28 -5.89 10.51 8.60
CA ILE A 28 -7.18 9.87 8.81
C ILE A 28 -8.26 10.67 8.09
N SER A 29 -9.30 9.98 7.66
CA SER A 29 -10.48 10.64 7.10
C SER A 29 -11.73 10.18 7.85
N ALA A 30 -12.67 11.09 7.99
CA ALA A 30 -14.00 10.81 8.57
C ALA A 30 -15.03 11.52 7.72
N PHE A 31 -16.12 10.82 7.37
CA PHE A 31 -17.17 11.37 6.50
C PHE A 31 -16.59 11.97 5.20
N ASP A 32 -15.61 11.27 4.60
CA ASP A 32 -14.88 11.69 3.37
C ASP A 32 -14.07 12.98 3.50
N VAL A 33 -13.82 13.45 4.71
CA VAL A 33 -12.97 14.63 4.98
C VAL A 33 -11.66 14.17 5.59
N VAL A 34 -10.54 14.60 5.00
CA VAL A 34 -9.21 14.37 5.59
C VAL A 34 -9.06 15.31 6.76
N MET A 35 -8.77 14.77 7.94
CA MET A 35 -8.62 15.55 9.17
C MET A 35 -7.26 16.23 9.20
N ASP A 36 -7.16 17.38 9.88
CA ASP A 36 -5.91 18.11 10.05
C ASP A 36 -4.91 17.34 10.92
N GLU A 37 -5.42 16.53 11.84
CA GLU A 37 -4.59 15.73 12.74
C GLU A 37 -4.24 14.40 12.07
N VAL A 38 -3.08 13.86 12.44
CA VAL A 38 -2.64 12.52 12.02
C VAL A 38 -2.55 11.61 13.23
N ILE A 39 -2.59 10.29 12.97
CA ILE A 39 -2.33 9.29 14.00
C ILE A 39 -0.92 8.77 13.77
N PRO A 40 0.04 9.06 14.66
CA PRO A 40 1.42 8.62 14.48
C PRO A 40 1.53 7.11 14.26
N ASP A 41 2.31 6.72 13.26
CA ASP A 41 2.58 5.33 12.87
C ASP A 41 1.38 4.55 12.32
N LYS A 42 0.23 5.19 12.10
CA LYS A 42 -0.93 4.53 11.50
C LYS A 42 -0.57 3.87 10.17
N GLY A 43 0.15 4.59 9.30
CA GLY A 43 0.57 4.07 7.99
C GLY A 43 1.47 2.84 8.11
N ARG A 44 2.38 2.82 9.07
CA ARG A 44 3.26 1.68 9.34
C ARG A 44 2.48 0.46 9.83
N VAL A 45 1.54 0.67 10.73
CA VAL A 45 0.68 -0.40 11.25
C VAL A 45 -0.18 -1.00 10.13
N LEU A 46 -0.81 -0.16 9.32
CA LEU A 46 -1.65 -0.64 8.22
C LEU A 46 -0.84 -1.40 7.17
N THR A 47 0.34 -0.92 6.82
CA THR A 47 1.23 -1.59 5.87
C THR A 47 1.67 -2.95 6.40
N ALA A 48 2.12 -3.02 7.65
CA ALA A 48 2.54 -4.27 8.28
C ALA A 48 1.39 -5.27 8.39
N THR A 49 0.20 -4.80 8.74
CA THR A 49 -1.00 -5.65 8.83
C THR A 49 -1.37 -6.24 7.46
N SER A 50 -1.33 -5.41 6.42
CA SER A 50 -1.62 -5.87 5.05
C SER A 50 -0.60 -6.90 4.58
N ALA A 51 0.69 -6.65 4.82
CA ALA A 51 1.77 -7.57 4.46
C ALA A 51 1.62 -8.93 5.18
N TYR A 52 1.27 -8.90 6.46
CA TYR A 52 1.00 -10.11 7.23
C TYR A 52 -0.13 -10.93 6.61
N TRP A 53 -1.25 -10.30 6.26
CA TRP A 53 -2.39 -11.02 5.71
C TRP A 53 -2.12 -11.55 4.30
N PHE A 54 -1.39 -10.84 3.47
CA PHE A 54 -1.00 -11.36 2.16
C PHE A 54 -0.14 -12.62 2.31
N ASP A 55 0.81 -12.61 3.22
CA ASP A 55 1.67 -13.77 3.50
C ASP A 55 0.87 -14.94 4.09
N HIS A 56 0.00 -14.67 5.05
CA HIS A 56 -0.85 -15.69 5.68
C HIS A 56 -1.77 -16.35 4.66
N LEU A 57 -2.45 -15.58 3.81
CA LEU A 57 -3.35 -16.14 2.81
C LEU A 57 -2.60 -16.98 1.77
N ALA A 58 -1.41 -16.56 1.37
CA ALA A 58 -0.57 -17.36 0.48
C ALA A 58 -0.18 -18.69 1.12
N SER A 59 0.12 -18.69 2.41
CA SER A 59 0.48 -19.88 3.18
C SER A 59 -0.67 -20.88 3.30
N VAL A 60 -1.87 -20.42 3.70
CA VAL A 60 -3.02 -21.32 3.89
C VAL A 60 -3.64 -21.78 2.57
N GLY A 61 -3.45 -21.03 1.50
CA GLY A 61 -3.97 -21.35 0.18
C GLY A 61 -3.09 -22.26 -0.66
N ASP A 62 -1.96 -22.75 -0.15
CA ASP A 62 -0.97 -23.55 -0.88
C ASP A 62 -0.55 -22.89 -2.21
N GLY A 63 -0.43 -21.57 -2.23
CA GLY A 63 -0.10 -20.81 -3.42
C GLY A 63 -1.29 -20.53 -4.36
N SER A 64 -2.49 -20.99 -4.03
CA SER A 64 -3.69 -20.72 -4.83
C SER A 64 -4.23 -19.30 -4.65
N ILE A 65 -3.87 -18.64 -3.53
CA ILE A 65 -4.25 -17.26 -3.24
C ILE A 65 -3.03 -16.37 -3.43
N GLY A 66 -2.99 -15.66 -4.54
CA GLY A 66 -1.92 -14.73 -4.84
C GLY A 66 -2.24 -13.31 -4.37
N SER A 67 -1.24 -12.44 -4.41
CA SER A 67 -1.41 -11.02 -4.18
C SER A 67 -0.58 -10.23 -5.19
N HIS A 68 -0.82 -8.92 -5.26
CA HIS A 68 -0.04 -8.00 -6.10
C HIS A 68 1.27 -7.55 -5.41
N LEU A 69 1.46 -7.89 -4.15
CA LEU A 69 2.62 -7.44 -3.38
C LEU A 69 3.91 -8.09 -3.87
N ILE A 70 4.92 -7.25 -4.14
CA ILE A 70 6.28 -7.68 -4.49
C ILE A 70 7.19 -7.55 -3.28
N SER A 71 7.20 -6.37 -2.63
CA SER A 71 8.09 -6.07 -1.51
C SER A 71 7.55 -4.92 -0.68
N CYS A 72 7.85 -4.93 0.62
CA CYS A 72 7.64 -3.80 1.51
C CYS A 72 8.96 -3.16 1.94
N ASP A 73 10.08 -3.59 1.38
CA ASP A 73 11.41 -3.07 1.71
C ASP A 73 11.66 -1.78 0.92
N LEU A 74 11.99 -0.71 1.63
CA LEU A 74 12.30 0.57 1.00
C LEU A 74 13.50 0.47 0.03
N ALA A 75 14.42 -0.45 0.27
CA ALA A 75 15.57 -0.67 -0.59
C ALA A 75 15.17 -1.17 -2.00
N ASP A 76 14.02 -1.79 -2.14
CA ASP A 76 13.49 -2.28 -3.42
C ASP A 76 12.68 -1.21 -4.17
N VAL A 77 12.44 -0.08 -3.56
CA VAL A 77 11.63 1.02 -4.12
C VAL A 77 12.53 1.96 -4.91
N PRO A 78 12.22 2.25 -6.19
CA PRO A 78 12.93 3.31 -6.93
C PRO A 78 12.88 4.62 -6.15
N ASP A 79 14.00 5.33 -6.09
CA ASP A 79 14.13 6.59 -5.34
C ASP A 79 13.87 6.47 -3.83
N GLY A 80 13.82 5.25 -3.29
CA GLY A 80 13.54 5.02 -1.86
C GLY A 80 14.55 5.69 -0.93
N ALA A 81 15.80 5.77 -1.34
CA ALA A 81 16.85 6.43 -0.55
C ALA A 81 16.61 7.92 -0.36
N GLU A 82 15.83 8.55 -1.23
CA GLU A 82 15.47 9.98 -1.17
C GLU A 82 14.29 10.25 -0.23
N HIS A 83 13.63 9.19 0.23
CA HIS A 83 12.43 9.26 1.07
C HIS A 83 12.56 8.37 2.30
N PRO A 84 13.46 8.70 3.25
CA PRO A 84 13.63 7.86 4.45
C PRO A 84 12.38 7.79 5.33
N ASP A 85 11.49 8.77 5.22
CA ASP A 85 10.21 8.83 5.91
C ASP A 85 9.20 7.78 5.41
N TRP A 86 9.46 7.18 4.25
CA TRP A 86 8.61 6.11 3.71
C TRP A 86 8.88 4.75 4.33
N ALA A 87 9.94 4.59 5.11
CA ALA A 87 10.27 3.31 5.74
C ALA A 87 9.08 2.74 6.53
N GLY A 88 8.73 1.49 6.26
CA GLY A 88 7.59 0.82 6.87
C GLY A 88 6.22 1.21 6.30
N ARG A 89 6.17 2.14 5.36
CA ARG A 89 4.92 2.69 4.79
C ARG A 89 4.71 2.32 3.33
N VAL A 90 5.65 1.63 2.72
CA VAL A 90 5.64 1.38 1.28
C VAL A 90 5.26 -0.05 0.95
N MET A 91 4.56 -0.20 -0.17
CA MET A 91 4.37 -1.46 -0.86
C MET A 91 4.76 -1.28 -2.31
N LEU A 92 5.71 -2.09 -2.78
CA LEU A 92 5.99 -2.24 -4.20
C LEU A 92 5.07 -3.35 -4.70
N THR A 93 4.23 -3.03 -5.67
CA THR A 93 3.21 -3.95 -6.16
C THR A 93 3.26 -4.08 -7.67
N ARG A 94 2.72 -5.18 -8.19
CA ARG A 94 2.43 -5.30 -9.61
C ARG A 94 1.21 -4.47 -9.95
N ARG A 95 1.25 -3.83 -11.10
CA ARG A 95 0.09 -3.10 -11.62
C ARG A 95 -0.95 -4.09 -12.10
N ALA A 96 -2.19 -3.91 -11.67
CA ALA A 96 -3.31 -4.73 -12.09
C ALA A 96 -4.37 -3.87 -12.77
N GLU A 97 -5.13 -4.49 -13.66
CA GLU A 97 -6.32 -3.85 -14.22
C GLU A 97 -7.46 -3.98 -13.21
N MET A 98 -7.91 -2.85 -12.69
CA MET A 98 -8.93 -2.82 -11.65
C MET A 98 -10.31 -3.06 -12.24
N LEU A 99 -11.08 -3.94 -11.60
CA LEU A 99 -12.51 -4.02 -11.87
C LEU A 99 -13.21 -2.80 -11.25
N PRO A 100 -14.23 -2.24 -11.91
CA PRO A 100 -14.91 -1.03 -11.41
C PRO A 100 -15.93 -1.34 -10.31
N VAL A 101 -15.56 -2.20 -9.37
CA VAL A 101 -16.41 -2.60 -8.24
C VAL A 101 -15.56 -2.73 -6.99
N GLU A 102 -16.16 -2.40 -5.86
CA GLU A 102 -15.58 -2.66 -4.55
C GLU A 102 -16.27 -3.88 -3.94
N ALA A 103 -15.48 -4.92 -3.66
CA ALA A 103 -16.00 -6.15 -3.07
C ALA A 103 -15.73 -6.14 -1.56
N ILE A 104 -16.78 -6.16 -0.77
CA ILE A 104 -16.67 -6.15 0.69
C ILE A 104 -17.40 -7.37 1.24
N VAL A 105 -16.67 -8.21 1.98
CA VAL A 105 -17.24 -9.36 2.69
C VAL A 105 -17.18 -9.07 4.18
N ARG A 106 -18.33 -9.14 4.82
CA ARG A 106 -18.46 -8.89 6.26
C ARG A 106 -19.09 -10.08 6.95
N GLY A 107 -18.56 -10.38 8.12
CA GLY A 107 -19.12 -11.40 8.99
C GLY A 107 -20.28 -10.93 9.84
#